data_ac9c12d1247b0619deaffceca2d795df
#
_entry.id   ac9c12d1247b0619deaffceca2d795df
#
_cell.length_a   1.000
_cell.length_b   1.000
_cell.length_c   1.000
_cell.angle_alpha   90.00
_cell.angle_beta   90.00
_cell.angle_gamma   90.00
#
_symmetry.space_group_name_H-M   'P 1'
#
loop_
_entity.id
_entity.type
_entity.pdbx_description
1 polymer ?
#
loop_
_entity_poly.entity_id
_entity_poly.type
_entity_poly.pdbx_seq_one_letter_code
_entity_poly.pdbx_strand_id
1 'polypeptide(L)'
;AVYHHHDREDIYEGAEIQEYAAKYYAEQISKYLKKDIKKLYCSNQNKLLYRNNSYACETPIEPKMWEEYLLIKGLLNKFDYTVSAGYERAEIAPDLREKKLKKIIEVYLQNKELRPAQKFMMEHRNENLVVVAPTGSGKTEAALLWLNGEKGFYTLPLKVSSNAIYSRIKNNYSYENVALLHSDSMAMYLKEYKENDLDINEKYDRARMLAQPLTVCTVDQLFKFVYKALGTEIFAATLKYS
;
A
#
# COMPACT_ATOMS: atom_id res chain seq x y z
N ALA A 1 -2.05 19.40 3.02
CA ALA A 1 -2.49 18.01 2.83
C ALA A 1 -3.95 17.86 3.23
N VAL A 2 -4.33 18.20 4.48
CA VAL A 2 -5.73 18.10 4.95
C VAL A 2 -6.69 18.91 4.08
N TYR A 3 -6.28 20.09 3.67
CA TYR A 3 -7.08 20.96 2.81
C TYR A 3 -7.29 20.40 1.40
N HIS A 4 -6.29 19.70 0.86
CA HIS A 4 -6.28 19.23 -0.53
C HIS A 4 -6.58 17.73 -0.70
N HIS A 5 -7.04 17.02 0.32
CA HIS A 5 -7.24 15.58 0.19
C HIS A 5 -8.40 15.20 -0.74
N HIS A 6 -9.38 16.10 -0.89
CA HIS A 6 -10.50 15.95 -1.84
C HIS A 6 -10.41 16.86 -3.07
N ASP A 7 -9.29 17.57 -3.29
CA ASP A 7 -9.17 18.50 -4.40
C ASP A 7 -9.39 17.83 -5.74
N ARG A 8 -10.56 18.07 -6.28
CA ARG A 8 -10.90 17.72 -7.64
C ARG A 8 -11.24 18.94 -8.48
N GLU A 9 -11.80 20.01 -7.92
CA GLU A 9 -12.14 21.21 -8.71
C GLU A 9 -12.37 22.52 -7.93
N ASP A 10 -12.69 22.59 -6.63
CA ASP A 10 -13.03 23.88 -6.01
C ASP A 10 -12.28 24.21 -4.72
N ILE A 11 -11.93 25.47 -4.61
CA ILE A 11 -11.20 26.03 -3.47
C ILE A 11 -12.23 26.66 -2.54
N TYR A 12 -12.52 26.01 -1.41
CA TYR A 12 -13.23 26.65 -0.32
C TYR A 12 -12.33 27.70 0.36
N GLU A 13 -12.88 28.83 0.74
CA GLU A 13 -12.12 29.83 1.49
C GLU A 13 -11.71 29.28 2.85
N GLY A 14 -10.40 29.36 3.15
CA GLY A 14 -9.81 28.74 4.35
C GLY A 14 -10.39 29.24 5.67
N ALA A 15 -11.01 30.41 5.73
CA ALA A 15 -11.66 30.98 6.89
C ALA A 15 -12.91 30.20 7.32
N GLU A 16 -13.74 29.78 6.38
CA GLU A 16 -14.98 29.03 6.67
C GLU A 16 -14.68 27.62 7.22
N ILE A 17 -13.66 26.97 6.66
CA ILE A 17 -13.22 25.65 7.15
C ILE A 17 -12.64 25.77 8.56
N GLN A 18 -11.89 26.84 8.85
CA GLN A 18 -11.34 27.09 10.20
C GLN A 18 -12.43 27.30 11.24
N GLU A 19 -13.44 28.12 10.92
CA GLU A 19 -14.58 28.35 11.81
C GLU A 19 -15.36 27.07 12.07
N TYR A 20 -15.65 26.32 11.01
CA TYR A 20 -16.36 25.05 11.12
C TYR A 20 -15.58 24.03 11.94
N ALA A 21 -14.30 23.84 11.64
CA ALA A 21 -13.45 22.90 12.36
C ALA A 21 -13.26 23.29 13.83
N ALA A 22 -13.06 24.58 14.11
CA ALA A 22 -12.95 25.07 15.49
C ALA A 22 -14.25 24.89 16.28
N LYS A 23 -15.39 25.11 15.63
CA LYS A 23 -16.71 25.01 16.27
C LYS A 23 -17.11 23.56 16.59
N TYR A 24 -16.83 22.62 15.69
CA TYR A 24 -17.40 21.27 15.78
C TYR A 24 -16.40 20.20 16.17
N TYR A 25 -15.11 20.40 15.92
CA TYR A 25 -14.10 19.33 16.06
C TYR A 25 -12.94 19.67 17.00
N ALA A 26 -12.70 20.95 17.33
CA ALA A 26 -11.53 21.32 18.12
C ALA A 26 -11.47 20.63 19.49
N GLU A 27 -12.59 20.51 20.18
CA GLU A 27 -12.67 19.84 21.49
C GLU A 27 -12.40 18.33 21.36
N GLN A 28 -12.99 17.66 20.36
CA GLN A 28 -12.81 16.24 20.12
C GLN A 28 -11.37 15.93 19.74
N ILE A 29 -10.79 16.73 18.85
CA ILE A 29 -9.39 16.58 18.43
C ILE A 29 -8.44 16.84 19.59
N SER A 30 -8.69 17.88 20.41
CA SER A 30 -7.90 18.17 21.60
C SER A 30 -7.91 17.03 22.61
N LYS A 31 -9.07 16.44 22.84
CA LYS A 31 -9.22 15.27 23.72
C LYS A 31 -8.47 14.05 23.18
N TYR A 32 -8.57 13.79 21.88
CA TYR A 32 -7.91 12.67 21.25
C TYR A 32 -6.37 12.82 21.24
N LEU A 33 -5.88 14.00 20.87
CA LEU A 33 -4.44 14.28 20.79
C LEU A 33 -3.82 14.62 22.16
N LYS A 34 -4.64 14.76 23.23
CA LYS A 34 -4.19 15.21 24.56
C LYS A 34 -3.42 16.53 24.51
N LYS A 35 -3.81 17.43 23.61
CA LYS A 35 -3.23 18.75 23.40
C LYS A 35 -4.35 19.76 23.22
N ASP A 36 -4.22 20.93 23.85
CA ASP A 36 -5.16 22.06 23.66
C ASP A 36 -4.98 22.65 22.26
N ILE A 37 -5.88 22.33 21.35
CA ILE A 37 -5.89 22.85 19.97
C ILE A 37 -6.85 24.05 19.92
N LYS A 38 -6.33 25.22 20.23
CA LYS A 38 -7.13 26.46 20.20
C LYS A 38 -7.31 27.04 18.81
N LYS A 39 -6.45 26.69 17.86
CA LYS A 39 -6.50 27.18 16.47
C LYS A 39 -5.99 26.12 15.52
N LEU A 40 -6.84 25.72 14.58
CA LEU A 40 -6.41 25.01 13.38
C LEU A 40 -5.92 26.05 12.36
N TYR A 41 -4.63 26.09 12.10
CA TYR A 41 -4.07 27.01 11.14
C TYR A 41 -4.22 26.44 9.73
N CYS A 42 -5.08 27.08 8.91
CA CYS A 42 -4.96 27.02 7.47
C CYS A 42 -4.07 28.17 7.03
N SER A 43 -2.84 27.96 6.65
CA SER A 43 -2.04 29.02 6.08
C SER A 43 -2.45 29.21 4.61
N ASN A 44 -2.67 30.46 4.20
CA ASN A 44 -2.92 30.81 2.78
C ASN A 44 -1.74 30.43 1.86
N GLN A 45 -0.60 30.06 2.41
CA GLN A 45 0.56 29.55 1.69
C GLN A 45 0.29 28.20 1.02
N ASN A 46 -0.72 27.46 1.46
CA ASN A 46 -1.09 26.17 0.85
C ASN A 46 -1.63 26.31 -0.59
N LYS A 47 -2.03 27.51 -1.02
CA LYS A 47 -2.37 27.79 -2.43
C LYS A 47 -1.18 27.58 -3.39
N LEU A 48 0.06 27.55 -2.86
CA LEU A 48 1.29 27.38 -3.63
C LEU A 48 1.65 25.92 -3.89
N LEU A 49 1.13 24.98 -3.09
CA LEU A 49 1.50 23.57 -3.18
C LEU A 49 0.78 22.83 -4.31
N TYR A 50 -0.34 23.37 -4.78
CA TYR A 50 -1.15 22.67 -5.75
C TYR A 50 -1.92 23.65 -6.64
N ARG A 51 -1.49 23.81 -7.85
CA ARG A 51 -2.25 24.52 -8.89
C ARG A 51 -2.68 23.52 -9.96
N ASN A 52 -3.98 23.40 -10.17
CA ASN A 52 -4.58 22.65 -11.27
C ASN A 52 -4.33 21.13 -11.27
N ASN A 53 -4.58 20.42 -10.17
CA ASN A 53 -4.52 18.95 -10.18
C ASN A 53 -3.27 18.34 -10.83
N SER A 54 -2.25 19.14 -11.09
CA SER A 54 -0.97 18.68 -11.61
C SER A 54 0.06 18.66 -10.49
N TYR A 55 0.90 17.67 -10.47
CA TYR A 55 2.08 17.62 -9.61
C TYR A 55 3.15 18.66 -9.99
N ALA A 56 2.85 19.51 -10.95
CA ALA A 56 3.71 20.62 -11.34
C ALA A 56 3.49 21.80 -10.40
N CYS A 57 4.42 22.07 -9.53
CA CYS A 57 4.48 23.29 -8.75
C CYS A 57 5.31 24.33 -9.51
N GLU A 58 4.79 25.55 -9.64
CA GLU A 58 5.52 26.66 -10.26
C GLU A 58 6.71 27.13 -9.40
N THR A 59 6.67 26.87 -8.10
CA THR A 59 7.77 27.16 -7.18
C THR A 59 8.42 25.87 -6.71
N PRO A 60 9.76 25.80 -6.66
CA PRO A 60 10.45 24.65 -6.09
C PRO A 60 10.04 24.45 -4.64
N ILE A 61 9.48 23.28 -4.33
CA ILE A 61 9.21 22.88 -2.95
C ILE A 61 10.41 22.11 -2.45
N GLU A 62 10.79 22.36 -1.20
CA GLU A 62 11.80 21.54 -0.57
C GLU A 62 11.38 20.05 -0.60
N PRO A 63 12.26 19.13 -1.02
CA PRO A 63 11.95 17.70 -1.16
C PRO A 63 11.31 17.10 0.11
N LYS A 64 11.77 17.52 1.28
CA LYS A 64 11.22 17.05 2.57
C LYS A 64 9.78 17.49 2.79
N MET A 65 9.45 18.74 2.47
CA MET A 65 8.08 19.25 2.59
C MET A 65 7.14 18.55 1.62
N TRP A 66 7.61 18.24 0.41
CA TRP A 66 6.85 17.48 -0.57
C TRP A 66 6.60 16.05 -0.10
N GLU A 67 7.59 15.39 0.45
CA GLU A 67 7.47 14.06 1.01
C GLU A 67 6.45 14.01 2.16
N GLU A 68 6.55 14.93 3.11
CA GLU A 68 5.59 15.06 4.22
C GLU A 68 4.16 15.31 3.70
N TYR A 69 4.01 16.16 2.70
CA TYR A 69 2.72 16.40 2.06
C TYR A 69 2.14 15.13 1.45
N LEU A 70 2.91 14.38 0.66
CA LEU A 70 2.47 13.13 0.04
C LEU A 70 2.08 12.08 1.09
N LEU A 71 2.87 11.93 2.14
CA LEU A 71 2.59 11.00 3.23
C LEU A 71 1.27 11.33 3.94
N ILE A 72 1.09 12.59 4.33
CA ILE A 72 -0.12 13.02 5.04
C ILE A 72 -1.34 12.90 4.13
N LYS A 73 -1.27 13.39 2.90
CA LYS A 73 -2.37 13.27 1.94
C LYS A 73 -2.73 11.81 1.66
N GLY A 74 -1.73 10.98 1.43
CA GLY A 74 -1.93 9.56 1.17
C GLY A 74 -2.57 8.81 2.35
N LEU A 75 -2.13 9.09 3.58
CA LEU A 75 -2.71 8.51 4.77
C LEU A 75 -4.16 8.97 5.00
N LEU A 76 -4.44 10.26 4.83
CA LEU A 76 -5.81 10.79 4.95
C LEU A 76 -6.74 10.12 3.95
N ASN A 77 -6.35 10.03 2.67
CA ASN A 77 -7.14 9.36 1.65
C ASN A 77 -7.34 7.88 1.98
N LYS A 78 -6.30 7.21 2.46
CA LYS A 78 -6.39 5.78 2.81
C LYS A 78 -7.35 5.54 3.96
N PHE A 79 -7.30 6.37 5.00
CA PHE A 79 -8.23 6.26 6.13
C PHE A 79 -9.65 6.64 5.74
N ASP A 80 -9.83 7.68 4.94
CA ASP A 80 -11.13 8.11 4.44
C ASP A 80 -11.82 7.00 3.64
N TYR A 81 -11.12 6.40 2.68
CA TYR A 81 -11.63 5.25 1.93
C TYR A 81 -11.96 4.06 2.82
N THR A 82 -11.11 3.77 3.80
CA THR A 82 -11.31 2.66 4.73
C THR A 82 -12.57 2.84 5.56
N VAL A 83 -12.75 4.03 6.14
CA VAL A 83 -13.91 4.36 6.98
C VAL A 83 -15.19 4.43 6.15
N SER A 84 -15.14 5.06 4.97
CA SER A 84 -16.30 5.18 4.09
C SER A 84 -16.79 3.84 3.56
N ALA A 85 -15.88 2.87 3.37
CA ALA A 85 -16.23 1.51 2.99
C ALA A 85 -16.65 0.61 4.17
N GLY A 86 -16.55 1.11 5.41
CA GLY A 86 -16.89 0.35 6.62
C GLY A 86 -15.83 -0.71 7.01
N TYR A 87 -14.60 -0.60 6.52
CA TYR A 87 -13.54 -1.56 6.84
C TYR A 87 -12.92 -1.23 8.21
N GLU A 88 -12.65 -2.27 9.00
CA GLU A 88 -12.07 -2.11 10.34
C GLU A 88 -10.61 -1.62 10.32
N ARG A 89 -9.86 -1.91 9.26
CA ARG A 89 -8.41 -1.67 9.18
C ARG A 89 -8.00 -1.15 7.81
N ALA A 90 -7.20 -0.10 7.79
CA ALA A 90 -6.61 0.46 6.57
C ALA A 90 -5.42 -0.36 6.06
N GLU A 91 -4.76 -1.11 6.94
CA GLU A 91 -3.63 -1.99 6.64
C GLU A 91 -3.78 -3.32 7.39
N ILE A 92 -3.39 -4.40 6.75
CA ILE A 92 -3.18 -5.68 7.40
C ILE A 92 -1.71 -5.76 7.78
N ALA A 93 -1.46 -5.84 9.08
CA ALA A 93 -0.07 -5.93 9.58
C ALA A 93 0.62 -7.19 9.07
N PRO A 94 1.88 -7.10 8.64
CA PRO A 94 2.67 -8.27 8.34
C PRO A 94 2.88 -9.10 9.61
N ASP A 95 2.92 -10.41 9.44
CA ASP A 95 3.02 -11.36 10.53
C ASP A 95 4.49 -11.60 10.95
N LEU A 96 5.11 -10.51 11.41
CA LEU A 96 6.54 -10.50 11.73
C LEU A 96 6.91 -11.41 12.92
N ARG A 97 6.03 -11.52 13.92
CA ARG A 97 6.31 -12.29 15.15
C ARG A 97 6.31 -13.78 14.86
N GLU A 98 5.32 -14.25 14.14
CA GLU A 98 5.17 -15.67 13.84
C GLU A 98 5.97 -16.11 12.61
N LYS A 99 6.44 -15.17 11.80
CA LYS A 99 7.10 -15.44 10.50
C LYS A 99 6.32 -16.44 9.67
N LYS A 100 5.01 -16.26 9.64
CA LYS A 100 4.04 -17.22 9.11
C LYS A 100 4.34 -17.61 7.67
N LEU A 101 4.63 -16.63 6.81
CA LEU A 101 4.98 -16.91 5.43
C LEU A 101 6.22 -17.78 5.32
N LYS A 102 7.27 -17.50 6.09
CA LYS A 102 8.50 -18.31 6.13
C LYS A 102 8.19 -19.73 6.56
N LYS A 103 7.48 -19.92 7.65
CA LYS A 103 7.10 -21.26 8.16
C LYS A 103 6.28 -22.05 7.12
N ILE A 104 5.33 -21.39 6.45
CA ILE A 104 4.54 -22.00 5.41
C ILE A 104 5.43 -22.50 4.25
N ILE A 105 6.39 -21.69 3.82
CA ILE A 105 7.34 -22.11 2.77
C ILE A 105 8.24 -23.24 3.23
N GLU A 106 8.74 -23.22 4.45
CA GLU A 106 9.54 -24.29 5.03
C GLU A 106 8.76 -25.61 5.08
N VAL A 107 7.50 -25.57 5.52
CA VAL A 107 6.59 -26.72 5.52
C VAL A 107 6.32 -27.22 4.09
N TYR A 108 6.05 -26.32 3.15
CA TYR A 108 5.85 -26.67 1.73
C TYR A 108 7.08 -27.38 1.13
N LEU A 109 8.25 -26.96 1.50
CA LEU A 109 9.50 -27.58 1.10
C LEU A 109 9.74 -28.94 1.82
N GLN A 110 8.86 -29.36 2.72
CA GLN A 110 8.93 -30.63 3.45
C GLN A 110 10.26 -30.83 4.19
N ASN A 111 10.81 -29.78 4.76
CA ASN A 111 12.12 -29.75 5.40
C ASN A 111 13.28 -30.24 4.49
N LYS A 112 13.09 -30.22 3.18
CA LYS A 112 14.18 -30.47 2.24
C LYS A 112 15.27 -29.42 2.41
N GLU A 113 16.50 -29.82 2.19
CA GLU A 113 17.61 -28.90 2.21
C GLU A 113 17.39 -27.74 1.22
N LEU A 114 17.53 -26.50 1.71
CA LEU A 114 17.40 -25.33 0.88
C LEU A 114 18.45 -25.32 -0.22
N ARG A 115 18.03 -24.98 -1.42
CA ARG A 115 18.94 -24.83 -2.57
C ARG A 115 19.91 -23.65 -2.35
N PRO A 116 21.08 -23.64 -2.99
CA PRO A 116 22.09 -22.59 -2.78
C PRO A 116 21.54 -21.17 -2.92
N ALA A 117 20.71 -20.89 -3.94
CA ALA A 117 20.11 -19.58 -4.12
C ALA A 117 19.13 -19.20 -2.98
N GLN A 118 18.41 -20.15 -2.44
CA GLN A 118 17.49 -19.92 -1.31
C GLN A 118 18.26 -19.60 -0.02
N LYS A 119 19.33 -20.36 0.26
CA LYS A 119 20.23 -20.08 1.40
C LYS A 119 20.86 -18.70 1.28
N PHE A 120 21.44 -18.40 0.11
CA PHE A 120 22.08 -17.12 -0.18
C PHE A 120 21.12 -15.94 0.04
N MET A 121 19.92 -15.98 -0.53
CA MET A 121 18.94 -14.91 -0.36
C MET A 121 18.49 -14.73 1.09
N MET A 122 18.36 -15.81 1.86
CA MET A 122 18.04 -15.71 3.29
C MET A 122 19.15 -15.09 4.12
N GLU A 123 20.41 -15.33 3.78
CA GLU A 123 21.57 -14.79 4.48
C GLU A 123 21.78 -13.30 4.16
N HIS A 124 21.42 -12.86 2.95
CA HIS A 124 21.59 -11.49 2.45
C HIS A 124 20.28 -10.70 2.37
N ARG A 125 19.33 -10.95 3.26
CA ARG A 125 17.98 -10.38 3.21
C ARG A 125 17.92 -8.84 3.37
N ASN A 126 18.94 -8.22 3.93
CA ASN A 126 19.02 -6.78 4.11
C ASN A 126 19.75 -6.08 2.96
N GLU A 127 20.05 -6.80 1.89
CA GLU A 127 20.79 -6.31 0.74
C GLU A 127 19.95 -6.32 -0.52
N ASN A 128 20.30 -5.43 -1.46
CA ASN A 128 19.76 -5.48 -2.80
C ASN A 128 20.43 -6.60 -3.59
N LEU A 129 19.68 -7.57 -4.04
CA LEU A 129 20.21 -8.77 -4.67
C LEU A 129 19.82 -8.86 -6.14
N VAL A 130 20.77 -9.32 -6.97
CA VAL A 130 20.50 -9.78 -8.34
C VAL A 130 20.76 -11.28 -8.39
N VAL A 131 19.72 -12.08 -8.64
CA VAL A 131 19.79 -13.53 -8.63
C VAL A 131 19.45 -14.06 -10.01
N VAL A 132 20.42 -14.70 -10.67
CA VAL A 132 20.24 -15.38 -11.97
C VAL A 132 20.21 -16.88 -11.73
N ALA A 133 19.08 -17.52 -12.07
CA ALA A 133 18.90 -18.94 -11.84
C ALA A 133 17.94 -19.53 -12.88
N PRO A 134 18.12 -20.81 -13.29
CA PRO A 134 17.29 -21.46 -14.30
C PRO A 134 15.84 -21.62 -13.84
N THR A 135 14.95 -21.90 -14.79
CA THR A 135 13.54 -22.24 -14.50
C THR A 135 13.50 -23.50 -13.61
N GLY A 136 12.58 -23.52 -12.64
CA GLY A 136 12.45 -24.65 -11.71
C GLY A 136 13.48 -24.66 -10.57
N SER A 137 14.36 -23.68 -10.46
CA SER A 137 15.36 -23.59 -9.39
C SER A 137 14.79 -23.18 -8.02
N GLY A 138 13.50 -22.87 -7.91
CA GLY A 138 12.88 -22.43 -6.66
C GLY A 138 13.03 -20.94 -6.38
N LYS A 139 13.08 -20.09 -7.42
CA LYS A 139 13.18 -18.62 -7.29
C LYS A 139 12.02 -18.01 -6.50
N THR A 140 10.81 -18.51 -6.70
CA THR A 140 9.63 -18.00 -6.00
C THR A 140 9.75 -18.21 -4.50
N GLU A 141 10.10 -19.43 -4.09
CA GLU A 141 10.31 -19.75 -2.68
C GLU A 141 11.48 -18.97 -2.11
N ALA A 142 12.57 -18.80 -2.88
CA ALA A 142 13.71 -17.99 -2.47
C ALA A 142 13.31 -16.53 -2.17
N ALA A 143 12.51 -15.92 -3.05
CA ALA A 143 12.03 -14.56 -2.87
C ALA A 143 11.11 -14.42 -1.65
N LEU A 144 10.21 -15.37 -1.42
CA LEU A 144 9.32 -15.37 -0.25
C LEU A 144 10.09 -15.62 1.07
N LEU A 145 11.13 -16.44 1.05
CA LEU A 145 12.03 -16.65 2.18
C LEU A 145 12.88 -15.41 2.47
N TRP A 146 13.35 -14.72 1.42
CA TRP A 146 14.06 -13.44 1.53
C TRP A 146 13.18 -12.36 2.17
N LEU A 147 11.92 -12.25 1.76
CA LEU A 147 10.94 -11.34 2.35
C LEU A 147 10.70 -11.62 3.85
N ASN A 148 10.84 -12.85 4.28
CA ASN A 148 10.80 -13.29 5.69
C ASN A 148 9.54 -12.85 6.48
N GLY A 149 8.42 -12.65 5.79
CA GLY A 149 7.16 -12.23 6.39
C GLY A 149 7.02 -10.71 6.60
N GLU A 150 7.96 -9.92 6.14
CA GLU A 150 7.82 -8.47 6.05
C GLU A 150 6.82 -8.09 4.95
N LYS A 151 6.36 -6.84 4.96
CA LYS A 151 5.52 -6.34 3.88
C LYS A 151 6.33 -6.24 2.60
N GLY A 152 5.76 -6.70 1.48
CA GLY A 152 6.50 -6.64 0.23
C GLY A 152 5.66 -6.81 -1.03
N PHE A 153 6.32 -6.58 -2.16
CA PHE A 153 5.70 -6.58 -3.48
C PHE A 153 6.41 -7.57 -4.40
N TYR A 154 5.66 -8.54 -4.92
CA TYR A 154 6.15 -9.46 -5.93
C TYR A 154 5.75 -8.94 -7.31
N THR A 155 6.64 -8.22 -7.97
CA THR A 155 6.32 -7.55 -9.23
C THR A 155 6.72 -8.39 -10.44
N LEU A 156 5.84 -8.43 -11.44
CA LEU A 156 6.01 -9.19 -12.67
C LEU A 156 5.62 -8.34 -13.90
N PRO A 157 6.20 -8.60 -15.06
CA PRO A 157 5.87 -7.81 -16.26
C PRO A 157 4.51 -8.17 -16.88
N LEU A 158 3.99 -9.39 -16.64
CA LEU A 158 2.80 -9.89 -17.30
C LEU A 158 1.70 -10.28 -16.29
N LYS A 159 0.46 -9.93 -16.60
CA LYS A 159 -0.73 -10.31 -15.83
C LYS A 159 -0.87 -11.81 -15.62
N VAL A 160 -0.64 -12.60 -16.69
CA VAL A 160 -0.71 -14.06 -16.62
C VAL A 160 0.28 -14.63 -15.61
N SER A 161 1.49 -14.11 -15.59
CA SER A 161 2.51 -14.51 -14.61
C SER A 161 2.13 -14.11 -13.20
N SER A 162 1.55 -12.91 -13.03
CA SER A 162 1.06 -12.42 -11.72
C SER A 162 -0.07 -13.31 -11.21
N ASN A 163 -1.02 -13.69 -12.07
CA ASN A 163 -2.09 -14.63 -11.71
C ASN A 163 -1.53 -15.98 -11.27
N ALA A 164 -0.56 -16.53 -12.01
CA ALA A 164 0.03 -17.83 -11.69
C ALA A 164 0.77 -17.81 -10.33
N ILE A 165 1.54 -16.75 -10.05
CA ILE A 165 2.25 -16.61 -8.77
C ILE A 165 1.27 -16.37 -7.63
N TYR A 166 0.26 -15.51 -7.81
CA TYR A 166 -0.79 -15.29 -6.82
C TYR A 166 -1.52 -16.58 -6.46
N SER A 167 -2.01 -17.32 -7.46
CA SER A 167 -2.69 -18.60 -7.25
C SER A 167 -1.78 -19.63 -6.57
N ARG A 168 -0.50 -19.66 -6.90
CA ARG A 168 0.48 -20.53 -6.25
C ARG A 168 0.64 -20.17 -4.76
N ILE A 169 0.78 -18.89 -4.44
CA ILE A 169 0.95 -18.43 -3.06
C ILE A 169 -0.31 -18.74 -2.24
N LYS A 170 -1.48 -18.47 -2.80
CA LYS A 170 -2.75 -18.69 -2.13
C LYS A 170 -3.08 -20.17 -1.98
N ASN A 171 -3.04 -20.94 -3.06
CA ASN A 171 -3.54 -22.30 -3.09
C ASN A 171 -2.48 -23.34 -2.67
N ASN A 172 -1.24 -23.23 -3.18
CA ASN A 172 -0.22 -24.23 -2.89
C ASN A 172 0.46 -24.01 -1.54
N TYR A 173 0.61 -22.71 -1.14
CA TYR A 173 1.21 -22.39 0.16
C TYR A 173 0.15 -22.06 1.23
N SER A 174 -1.14 -21.99 0.86
CA SER A 174 -2.25 -21.66 1.77
C SER A 174 -2.00 -20.33 2.53
N TYR A 175 -1.44 -19.34 1.84
CA TYR A 175 -1.19 -18.03 2.42
C TYR A 175 -2.27 -17.03 2.00
N GLU A 176 -3.19 -16.72 2.93
CA GLU A 176 -4.36 -15.89 2.66
C GLU A 176 -4.06 -14.38 2.59
N ASN A 177 -2.97 -13.91 3.26
CA ASN A 177 -2.63 -12.48 3.33
C ASN A 177 -1.87 -12.00 2.08
N VAL A 178 -2.32 -12.43 0.92
CA VAL A 178 -1.78 -12.05 -0.39
C VAL A 178 -2.83 -11.36 -1.23
N ALA A 179 -2.45 -10.28 -1.90
CA ALA A 179 -3.27 -9.58 -2.86
C ALA A 179 -2.76 -9.75 -4.29
N LEU A 180 -3.66 -9.62 -5.25
CA LEU A 180 -3.35 -9.56 -6.68
C LEU A 180 -3.75 -8.18 -7.20
N LEU A 181 -2.83 -7.47 -7.87
CA LEU A 181 -3.09 -6.14 -8.42
C LEU A 181 -2.58 -5.99 -9.85
N HIS A 182 -3.48 -5.91 -10.79
CA HIS A 182 -3.28 -5.50 -12.19
C HIS A 182 -4.61 -5.03 -12.78
N SER A 183 -4.64 -4.54 -14.02
CA SER A 183 -5.85 -3.97 -14.63
C SER A 183 -7.07 -4.89 -14.61
N ASP A 184 -6.88 -6.21 -14.64
CA ASP A 184 -7.96 -7.19 -14.72
C ASP A 184 -8.10 -8.05 -13.45
N SER A 185 -7.46 -7.65 -12.34
CA SER A 185 -7.45 -8.45 -11.11
C SER A 185 -8.85 -8.65 -10.51
N MET A 186 -9.78 -7.70 -10.72
CA MET A 186 -11.18 -7.87 -10.28
C MET A 186 -11.82 -9.14 -10.88
N ALA A 187 -11.54 -9.44 -12.15
CA ALA A 187 -12.05 -10.65 -12.79
C ALA A 187 -11.51 -11.94 -12.15
N MET A 188 -10.31 -11.91 -11.57
CA MET A 188 -9.76 -13.04 -10.82
C MET A 188 -10.45 -13.21 -9.48
N TYR A 189 -10.68 -12.10 -8.75
CA TYR A 189 -11.43 -12.13 -7.49
C TYR A 189 -12.85 -12.66 -7.69
N LEU A 190 -13.56 -12.22 -8.73
CA LEU A 190 -14.90 -12.71 -9.06
C LEU A 190 -14.95 -14.20 -9.40
N LYS A 191 -13.88 -14.76 -9.99
CA LYS A 191 -13.80 -16.20 -10.25
C LYS A 191 -13.51 -17.03 -9.00
N GLU A 192 -12.78 -16.48 -8.06
CA GLU A 192 -12.41 -17.18 -6.81
C GLU A 192 -13.54 -17.21 -5.79
N TYR A 193 -14.33 -16.15 -5.75
CA TYR A 193 -15.38 -15.95 -4.79
C TYR A 193 -16.73 -16.02 -5.51
N LYS A 194 -17.75 -16.57 -4.86
CA LYS A 194 -19.12 -16.58 -5.42
C LYS A 194 -19.64 -15.15 -5.46
N GLU A 195 -20.41 -14.80 -6.49
CA GLU A 195 -20.91 -13.44 -6.79
C GLU A 195 -21.58 -12.67 -5.63
N ASN A 196 -21.98 -13.34 -4.57
CA ASN A 196 -22.65 -12.75 -3.39
C ASN A 196 -21.75 -12.63 -2.15
N ASP A 197 -20.44 -12.78 -2.31
CA ASP A 197 -19.52 -12.66 -1.19
C ASP A 197 -19.17 -11.18 -0.98
N LEU A 198 -19.71 -10.56 0.08
CA LEU A 198 -19.44 -9.17 0.47
C LEU A 198 -17.93 -8.87 0.63
N ASP A 199 -17.15 -9.93 0.78
CA ASP A 199 -15.70 -9.90 0.98
C ASP A 199 -14.88 -9.61 -0.31
N ILE A 200 -15.48 -9.73 -1.51
CA ILE A 200 -14.79 -9.52 -2.78
C ILE A 200 -14.35 -8.07 -2.93
N ASN A 201 -15.27 -7.15 -2.68
CA ASN A 201 -15.00 -5.71 -2.80
C ASN A 201 -13.93 -5.28 -1.80
N GLU A 202 -14.00 -5.75 -0.56
CA GLU A 202 -12.99 -5.47 0.44
C GLU A 202 -11.61 -5.99 0.02
N LYS A 203 -11.52 -7.23 -0.47
CA LYS A 203 -10.24 -7.80 -0.94
C LYS A 203 -9.65 -7.04 -2.12
N TYR A 204 -10.49 -6.65 -3.07
CA TYR A 204 -10.06 -5.87 -4.22
C TYR A 204 -9.63 -4.45 -3.81
N ASP A 205 -10.37 -3.77 -2.95
CA ASP A 205 -10.04 -2.45 -2.45
C ASP A 205 -8.75 -2.48 -1.61
N ARG A 206 -8.57 -3.50 -0.78
CA ARG A 206 -7.31 -3.73 -0.04
C ARG A 206 -6.12 -3.94 -0.99
N ALA A 207 -6.32 -4.65 -2.11
CA ALA A 207 -5.29 -4.79 -3.14
C ALA A 207 -4.94 -3.43 -3.75
N ARG A 208 -5.95 -2.64 -4.13
CA ARG A 208 -5.79 -1.30 -4.71
C ARG A 208 -5.12 -0.30 -3.77
N MET A 209 -5.31 -0.46 -2.48
CA MET A 209 -4.67 0.36 -1.44
C MET A 209 -3.30 -0.17 -1.02
N LEU A 210 -2.82 -1.27 -1.60
CA LEU A 210 -1.62 -2.00 -1.17
C LEU A 210 -1.67 -2.37 0.32
N ALA A 211 -2.84 -2.71 0.83
CA ALA A 211 -3.09 -2.91 2.26
C ALA A 211 -2.73 -4.31 2.78
N GLN A 212 -2.47 -5.27 1.89
CA GLN A 212 -2.08 -6.63 2.27
C GLN A 212 -0.58 -6.74 2.56
N PRO A 213 -0.16 -7.67 3.42
CA PRO A 213 1.25 -7.94 3.70
C PRO A 213 2.08 -8.28 2.46
N LEU A 214 1.51 -9.07 1.56
CA LEU A 214 2.12 -9.42 0.29
C LEU A 214 1.21 -9.02 -0.86
N THR A 215 1.74 -8.26 -1.82
CA THR A 215 1.01 -7.93 -3.04
C THR A 215 1.76 -8.46 -4.25
N VAL A 216 1.09 -9.32 -5.01
CA VAL A 216 1.57 -9.74 -6.35
C VAL A 216 0.96 -8.80 -7.38
N CYS A 217 1.79 -8.12 -8.15
CA CYS A 217 1.29 -7.11 -9.07
C CYS A 217 2.11 -7.02 -10.36
N THR A 218 1.54 -6.39 -11.37
CA THR A 218 2.33 -5.94 -12.51
C THR A 218 3.09 -4.67 -12.15
N VAL A 219 4.31 -4.53 -12.68
CA VAL A 219 5.25 -3.44 -12.32
C VAL A 219 4.66 -2.05 -12.55
N ASP A 220 3.81 -1.89 -13.57
CA ASP A 220 3.12 -0.64 -13.89
C ASP A 220 2.23 -0.13 -12.74
N GLN A 221 1.71 -1.02 -11.90
CA GLN A 221 0.86 -0.61 -10.78
C GLN A 221 1.63 0.22 -9.74
N LEU A 222 2.87 -0.14 -9.46
CA LEU A 222 3.75 0.63 -8.57
C LEU A 222 4.32 1.86 -9.28
N PHE A 223 4.64 1.75 -10.57
CA PHE A 223 5.15 2.87 -11.35
C PHE A 223 4.14 4.01 -11.53
N LYS A 224 2.85 3.75 -11.42
CA LYS A 224 1.85 4.82 -11.34
C LYS A 224 2.19 5.85 -10.26
N PHE A 225 2.66 5.42 -9.10
CA PHE A 225 3.11 6.32 -8.03
C PHE A 225 4.38 7.08 -8.44
N VAL A 226 5.36 6.39 -9.02
CA VAL A 226 6.61 7.01 -9.50
C VAL A 226 6.34 8.07 -10.57
N TYR A 227 5.42 7.80 -11.48
CA TYR A 227 4.98 8.74 -12.51
C TYR A 227 3.91 9.73 -12.04
N LYS A 228 3.67 9.79 -10.75
CA LYS A 228 2.76 10.76 -10.12
C LYS A 228 1.34 10.72 -10.70
N ALA A 229 0.81 9.53 -10.97
CA ALA A 229 -0.59 9.39 -11.38
C ALA A 229 -1.52 9.81 -10.24
N LEU A 230 -2.59 10.54 -10.58
CA LEU A 230 -3.54 11.05 -9.60
C LEU A 230 -4.14 9.92 -8.74
N GLY A 231 -4.25 10.16 -7.44
CA GLY A 231 -4.81 9.22 -6.49
C GLY A 231 -3.83 8.14 -5.99
N THR A 232 -2.59 8.13 -6.50
CA THR A 232 -1.58 7.16 -6.05
C THR A 232 -0.84 7.58 -4.79
N GLU A 233 -1.08 8.78 -4.27
CA GLU A 233 -0.56 9.26 -2.99
C GLU A 233 -0.88 8.31 -1.84
N ILE A 234 -1.98 7.57 -1.96
CA ILE A 234 -2.39 6.51 -1.02
C ILE A 234 -1.31 5.44 -0.82
N PHE A 235 -0.40 5.29 -1.78
CA PHE A 235 0.72 4.33 -1.71
C PHE A 235 1.92 4.87 -0.94
N ALA A 236 2.04 6.20 -0.74
CA ALA A 236 3.23 6.85 -0.24
C ALA A 236 3.75 6.26 1.07
N ALA A 237 2.88 6.17 2.09
CA ALA A 237 3.26 5.60 3.37
C ALA A 237 3.60 4.11 3.28
N THR A 238 2.81 3.36 2.52
CA THR A 238 3.03 1.92 2.33
C THR A 238 4.38 1.66 1.65
N LEU A 239 4.71 2.37 0.57
CA LEU A 239 5.98 2.18 -0.15
C LEU A 239 7.21 2.68 0.63
N LYS A 240 7.02 3.67 1.51
CA LYS A 240 8.11 4.18 2.34
C LYS A 240 8.49 3.23 3.48
N TYR A 241 7.52 2.53 4.03
CA TYR A 241 7.68 1.72 5.25
C TYR A 241 7.55 0.20 5.00
N SER A 242 7.67 -0.23 3.74
CA SER A 242 7.71 -1.65 3.35
C SER A 242 9.12 -2.21 3.34
#